data_55f4b347c975dbe840f8b16c97d90d9a
#
_entry.id   55f4b347c975dbe840f8b16c97d90d9a
#
_cell.length_a   1.000
_cell.length_b   1.000
_cell.length_c   1.000
_cell.angle_alpha   90.00
_cell.angle_beta   90.00
_cell.angle_gamma   90.00
#
_symmetry.space_group_name_H-M   'P 1'
#
loop_
_entity.id
_entity.type
_entity.pdbx_description
1 polymer ?
#
loop_
_entity_poly.entity_id
_entity_poly.type
_entity_poly.pdbx_seq_one_letter_code
_entity_poly.pdbx_strand_id
1 'polypeptide(L)'
;MASVLRAMGRRTFALFGKSSGRTMSCAAVLALTALSFSSCTASSVLSPQPRAEVGGQSNARGLQRLVPSNPFVVGYPRVDFSSRAPGAAMPAHEVECRQRLRRLGVTWRDLAPINDGGSCRIDHPVQVTSLAGNTQMKPAATLSCEMAATFAEWTRNELQPAARWRYLSGVGVINQGSSYSCRRIAGSSTPSQHSRGNALDVMSFTLRNGRDIDVREPGWFSFRQRALLNNVRSGGCRYFTTVLGPGYNAAHADHFHFDIQDRNGRVACR
;
A
#
# COMPACT_ATOMS: atom_id res chain seq x y z
N MET A 1 69.71 11.49 -0.45
CA MET A 1 70.22 11.89 -1.78
C MET A 1 69.06 12.15 -2.69
N ALA A 2 68.97 13.40 -3.10
CA ALA A 2 68.35 14.03 -4.29
C ALA A 2 66.85 13.80 -4.52
N SER A 3 65.97 14.69 -4.15
CA SER A 3 65.47 15.94 -4.75
C SER A 3 65.35 15.93 -6.29
N VAL A 4 64.14 15.99 -6.83
CA VAL A 4 63.82 16.83 -8.01
C VAL A 4 62.39 17.38 -7.90
N LEU A 5 62.27 18.66 -7.66
CA LEU A 5 61.15 19.56 -7.91
C LEU A 5 61.03 19.88 -9.42
N ARG A 6 59.81 19.98 -9.97
CA ARG A 6 59.41 20.88 -11.07
C ARG A 6 57.88 20.93 -11.04
N ALA A 7 57.25 21.99 -10.68
CA ALA A 7 57.14 23.36 -11.22
C ALA A 7 56.09 23.47 -12.36
N MET A 8 55.02 24.18 -12.03
CA MET A 8 54.28 25.23 -12.77
C MET A 8 53.65 24.95 -14.14
N GLY A 9 52.37 25.20 -14.20
CA GLY A 9 51.64 25.43 -15.43
C GLY A 9 50.27 26.04 -15.19
N ARG A 10 50.19 27.28 -14.66
CA ARG A 10 49.01 28.12 -14.74
C ARG A 10 48.79 28.49 -16.20
N ARG A 11 47.61 28.23 -16.73
CA ARG A 11 47.07 28.96 -17.92
C ARG A 11 45.73 29.53 -17.61
N THR A 12 45.72 30.78 -17.31
CA THR A 12 44.61 31.72 -17.43
C THR A 12 44.33 31.95 -18.92
N PHE A 13 43.09 31.81 -19.32
CA PHE A 13 42.59 32.46 -20.54
C PHE A 13 41.30 33.18 -20.18
N ALA A 14 41.46 34.49 -20.12
CA ALA A 14 40.38 35.47 -20.21
C ALA A 14 40.21 35.85 -21.70
N LEU A 15 39.03 36.10 -22.14
CA LEU A 15 38.62 37.36 -22.82
C LEU A 15 37.46 37.15 -23.78
N PHE A 16 36.44 37.96 -23.53
CA PHE A 16 35.64 38.77 -24.46
C PHE A 16 34.79 38.11 -25.54
N GLY A 17 33.50 38.28 -25.35
CA GLY A 17 32.50 38.28 -26.41
C GLY A 17 31.31 39.15 -26.03
N LYS A 18 31.38 40.45 -26.33
CA LYS A 18 30.24 41.39 -26.38
C LYS A 18 29.38 41.05 -27.59
N SER A 19 28.05 41.01 -27.45
CA SER A 19 27.11 41.46 -28.48
C SER A 19 25.70 41.41 -27.89
N SER A 20 25.18 42.55 -27.72
CA SER A 20 24.18 43.24 -28.53
C SER A 20 22.74 42.91 -28.16
N GLY A 21 22.13 43.89 -27.49
CA GLY A 21 20.73 43.93 -27.15
C GLY A 21 19.82 44.00 -28.37
N ARG A 22 18.68 43.38 -28.22
CA ARG A 22 17.48 43.71 -28.98
C ARG A 22 16.30 43.75 -28.01
N THR A 23 15.95 44.96 -27.66
CA THR A 23 14.66 45.34 -27.08
C THR A 23 13.59 45.09 -28.13
N MET A 24 12.69 44.21 -27.89
CA MET A 24 11.42 44.17 -28.61
C MET A 24 10.30 44.59 -27.67
N SER A 25 9.74 45.74 -28.02
CA SER A 25 8.54 46.30 -27.43
C SER A 25 7.36 45.37 -27.46
N CYS A 26 6.73 45.20 -26.32
CA CYS A 26 5.38 44.63 -26.22
C CYS A 26 4.35 45.69 -26.60
N ALA A 27 3.72 45.53 -27.74
CA ALA A 27 2.47 46.22 -28.06
C ALA A 27 1.33 45.41 -27.47
N ALA A 28 0.63 46.02 -26.54
CA ALA A 28 -0.61 45.49 -25.97
C ALA A 28 -1.73 45.50 -27.01
N VAL A 29 -2.34 44.33 -27.24
CA VAL A 29 -3.65 44.27 -27.91
C VAL A 29 -4.64 43.74 -26.90
N LEU A 30 -5.40 44.67 -26.34
CA LEU A 30 -6.62 44.40 -25.58
C LEU A 30 -7.75 44.08 -26.56
N ALA A 31 -8.11 42.80 -26.69
CA ALA A 31 -9.35 42.38 -27.31
C ALA A 31 -10.38 42.13 -26.23
N LEU A 32 -11.31 43.04 -26.05
CA LEU A 32 -12.53 42.84 -25.29
C LEU A 32 -13.46 41.92 -26.10
N THR A 33 -13.64 40.68 -25.67
CA THR A 33 -14.77 39.86 -26.10
C THR A 33 -15.80 39.82 -24.98
N ALA A 34 -16.90 40.55 -25.21
CA ALA A 34 -18.10 40.45 -24.40
C ALA A 34 -18.75 39.07 -24.64
N LEU A 35 -18.72 38.20 -23.65
CA LEU A 35 -19.49 36.98 -23.61
C LEU A 35 -20.81 37.21 -22.94
N SER A 36 -21.86 37.19 -23.76
CA SER A 36 -23.27 37.21 -23.39
C SER A 36 -23.61 35.98 -22.54
N PHE A 37 -24.01 36.22 -21.30
CA PHE A 37 -24.61 35.19 -20.44
C PHE A 37 -26.02 34.85 -20.94
N SER A 38 -26.16 33.72 -21.62
CA SER A 38 -27.43 33.06 -21.80
C SER A 38 -27.78 32.33 -20.51
N SER A 39 -28.68 32.89 -19.74
CA SER A 39 -29.31 32.24 -18.60
C SER A 39 -30.28 31.16 -19.12
N CYS A 40 -29.84 29.90 -19.11
CA CYS A 40 -30.77 28.78 -19.19
C CYS A 40 -31.38 28.57 -17.80
N THR A 41 -32.62 28.99 -17.63
CA THR A 41 -33.45 28.58 -16.51
C THR A 41 -33.77 27.10 -16.67
N ALA A 42 -33.09 26.25 -15.95
CA ALA A 42 -33.45 24.86 -15.79
C ALA A 42 -34.64 24.78 -14.84
N SER A 43 -35.82 24.59 -15.40
CA SER A 43 -37.03 24.21 -14.66
C SER A 43 -36.76 22.83 -14.04
N SER A 44 -36.50 22.79 -12.75
CA SER A 44 -36.43 21.57 -11.97
C SER A 44 -37.81 20.92 -11.91
N VAL A 45 -38.02 19.93 -12.73
CA VAL A 45 -39.14 19.01 -12.55
C VAL A 45 -38.84 18.15 -11.34
N LEU A 46 -39.29 18.59 -10.18
CA LEU A 46 -39.33 17.77 -8.98
C LEU A 46 -40.43 16.72 -9.17
N SER A 47 -40.05 15.55 -9.67
CA SER A 47 -40.87 14.35 -9.52
C SER A 47 -40.80 13.93 -8.06
N PRO A 48 -41.90 13.82 -7.32
CA PRO A 48 -41.87 13.27 -5.98
C PRO A 48 -41.50 11.79 -6.07
N GLN A 49 -40.33 11.44 -5.59
CA GLN A 49 -39.99 10.03 -5.35
C GLN A 49 -40.94 9.49 -4.27
N PRO A 50 -41.54 8.32 -4.48
CA PRO A 50 -42.32 7.69 -3.42
C PRO A 50 -41.36 7.35 -2.28
N ARG A 51 -41.60 7.99 -1.14
CA ARG A 51 -40.94 7.66 0.13
C ARG A 51 -41.38 6.25 0.48
N ALA A 52 -40.46 5.28 0.44
CA ALA A 52 -40.72 3.98 1.00
C ALA A 52 -40.84 4.16 2.51
N GLU A 53 -42.05 4.14 3.03
CA GLU A 53 -42.31 4.03 4.46
C GLU A 53 -41.92 2.62 4.89
N VAL A 54 -40.73 2.48 5.44
CA VAL A 54 -40.31 1.31 6.20
C VAL A 54 -40.79 1.51 7.62
N GLY A 55 -41.97 1.00 7.93
CA GLY A 55 -42.51 1.13 9.28
C GLY A 55 -43.95 0.74 9.41
N GLY A 56 -44.37 -0.37 8.89
CA GLY A 56 -45.61 -1.01 9.24
C GLY A 56 -45.37 -2.47 9.58
N GLN A 57 -45.50 -2.86 10.84
CA GLN A 57 -45.64 -4.25 11.20
C GLN A 57 -46.93 -4.80 10.54
N SER A 58 -46.82 -5.17 9.28
CA SER A 58 -47.87 -5.95 8.63
C SER A 58 -47.75 -7.39 9.16
N ASN A 59 -48.81 -7.82 9.85
CA ASN A 59 -49.04 -9.21 10.19
C ASN A 59 -49.16 -10.05 8.91
N ALA A 60 -48.05 -10.31 8.26
CA ALA A 60 -47.96 -11.17 7.07
C ALA A 60 -48.07 -12.67 7.43
N ARG A 61 -49.08 -13.04 8.24
CA ARG A 61 -49.38 -14.45 8.49
C ARG A 61 -50.12 -15.14 7.32
N GLY A 62 -50.48 -14.39 6.26
CA GLY A 62 -51.26 -14.89 5.17
C GLY A 62 -50.52 -15.53 4.00
N LEU A 63 -49.26 -15.16 3.74
CA LEU A 63 -48.54 -15.59 2.54
C LEU A 63 -47.57 -16.76 2.74
N GLN A 64 -47.35 -17.19 3.98
CA GLN A 64 -46.48 -18.35 4.27
C GLN A 64 -47.12 -19.70 3.88
N ARG A 65 -48.44 -19.73 3.55
CA ARG A 65 -49.13 -20.95 3.12
C ARG A 65 -49.08 -21.21 1.62
N LEU A 66 -48.51 -20.34 0.82
CA LEU A 66 -48.48 -20.48 -0.65
C LEU A 66 -47.09 -20.82 -1.21
N VAL A 67 -46.08 -20.95 -0.36
CA VAL A 67 -44.80 -21.46 -0.80
C VAL A 67 -44.80 -22.98 -0.66
N PRO A 68 -44.80 -23.76 -1.76
CA PRO A 68 -44.64 -25.21 -1.66
C PRO A 68 -43.35 -25.52 -0.91
N SER A 69 -43.43 -26.32 0.14
CA SER A 69 -42.27 -26.87 0.79
C SER A 69 -41.53 -27.76 -0.23
N ASN A 70 -40.51 -27.21 -0.87
CA ASN A 70 -39.70 -27.95 -1.80
C ASN A 70 -38.79 -28.88 -0.98
N PRO A 71 -38.97 -30.22 -1.03
CA PRO A 71 -38.19 -31.16 -0.25
C PRO A 71 -36.74 -31.30 -0.72
N PHE A 72 -36.35 -30.59 -1.80
CA PHE A 72 -35.00 -30.54 -2.33
C PHE A 72 -34.18 -29.31 -1.98
N VAL A 73 -34.73 -28.39 -1.18
CA VAL A 73 -33.90 -27.36 -0.57
C VAL A 73 -33.16 -28.03 0.59
N VAL A 74 -32.12 -28.74 0.28
CA VAL A 74 -31.09 -29.12 1.27
C VAL A 74 -30.67 -27.82 1.93
N GLY A 75 -31.03 -27.67 3.22
CA GLY A 75 -30.75 -26.46 3.95
C GLY A 75 -29.27 -26.15 3.90
N TYR A 76 -28.88 -25.14 3.13
CA TYR A 76 -27.59 -24.52 3.35
C TYR A 76 -27.54 -24.18 4.83
N PRO A 77 -26.49 -24.58 5.56
CA PRO A 77 -26.36 -24.17 6.93
C PRO A 77 -26.47 -22.63 6.91
N ARG A 78 -27.54 -22.12 7.53
CA ARG A 78 -27.64 -20.70 7.79
C ARG A 78 -26.41 -20.36 8.59
N VAL A 79 -25.45 -19.71 7.97
CA VAL A 79 -24.35 -19.10 8.71
C VAL A 79 -25.00 -18.04 9.58
N ASP A 80 -25.23 -18.40 10.82
CA ASP A 80 -25.85 -17.52 11.80
C ASP A 80 -24.82 -16.44 12.13
N PHE A 81 -24.89 -15.33 11.43
CA PHE A 81 -24.08 -14.16 11.72
C PHE A 81 -24.43 -13.52 13.08
N SER A 82 -25.48 -14.04 13.74
CA SER A 82 -25.93 -13.58 15.05
C SER A 82 -25.27 -14.28 16.24
N SER A 83 -24.46 -15.31 16.02
CA SER A 83 -23.75 -15.99 17.13
C SER A 83 -22.42 -15.31 17.52
N ARG A 84 -22.20 -14.06 17.12
CA ARG A 84 -21.20 -13.23 17.76
C ARG A 84 -21.75 -12.87 19.15
N ALA A 85 -21.15 -13.42 20.19
CA ALA A 85 -21.44 -12.97 21.55
C ALA A 85 -21.48 -11.43 21.57
N PRO A 86 -22.56 -10.79 22.08
CA PRO A 86 -22.65 -9.34 22.05
C PRO A 86 -21.46 -8.77 22.81
N GLY A 87 -20.47 -8.20 22.07
CA GLY A 87 -19.64 -7.18 22.61
C GLY A 87 -18.47 -7.57 23.49
N ALA A 88 -17.58 -8.48 23.10
CA ALA A 88 -16.20 -8.29 23.52
C ALA A 88 -15.69 -7.02 22.82
N ALA A 89 -15.56 -5.92 23.58
CA ALA A 89 -15.00 -4.68 23.05
C ALA A 89 -13.63 -4.96 22.44
N MET A 90 -13.34 -4.35 21.29
CA MET A 90 -12.01 -4.47 20.68
C MET A 90 -10.94 -4.09 21.71
N PRO A 91 -9.86 -4.87 21.87
CA PRO A 91 -8.79 -4.55 22.81
C PRO A 91 -8.20 -3.15 22.57
N ALA A 92 -7.82 -2.45 23.64
CA ALA A 92 -7.33 -1.07 23.55
C ALA A 92 -6.17 -0.91 22.57
N HIS A 93 -5.21 -1.83 22.55
CA HIS A 93 -4.08 -1.81 21.61
C HIS A 93 -4.52 -1.90 20.15
N GLU A 94 -5.58 -2.65 19.86
CA GLU A 94 -6.15 -2.76 18.49
C GLU A 94 -6.87 -1.47 18.10
N VAL A 95 -7.54 -0.80 19.05
CA VAL A 95 -8.15 0.51 18.82
C VAL A 95 -7.06 1.56 18.52
N GLU A 96 -5.99 1.59 19.29
CA GLU A 96 -4.85 2.49 19.10
C GLU A 96 -4.14 2.24 17.77
N CYS A 97 -3.97 0.98 17.41
CA CYS A 97 -3.40 0.60 16.11
C CYS A 97 -4.24 1.13 14.95
N ARG A 98 -5.57 1.03 15.00
CA ARG A 98 -6.45 1.58 13.96
C ARG A 98 -6.41 3.09 13.90
N GLN A 99 -6.24 3.76 15.03
CA GLN A 99 -5.98 5.21 15.05
C GLN A 99 -4.64 5.54 14.38
N ARG A 100 -3.60 4.71 14.58
CA ARG A 100 -2.30 4.84 13.89
C ARG A 100 -2.47 4.67 12.38
N LEU A 101 -3.23 3.67 11.91
CA LEU A 101 -3.55 3.49 10.49
C LEU A 101 -4.24 4.73 9.88
N ARG A 102 -5.22 5.33 10.61
CA ARG A 102 -5.87 6.57 10.16
C ARG A 102 -4.88 7.72 10.03
N ARG A 103 -4.03 7.95 11.05
CA ARG A 103 -2.99 8.99 11.01
C ARG A 103 -1.98 8.79 9.90
N LEU A 104 -1.73 7.54 9.54
CA LEU A 104 -0.84 7.17 8.43
C LEU A 104 -1.53 7.28 7.05
N GLY A 105 -2.84 7.57 7.00
CA GLY A 105 -3.60 7.67 5.75
C GLY A 105 -3.76 6.34 5.03
N VAL A 106 -3.82 5.23 5.77
CA VAL A 106 -4.08 3.90 5.23
C VAL A 106 -5.56 3.75 4.94
N THR A 107 -5.92 3.14 3.82
CA THR A 107 -7.29 2.70 3.53
C THR A 107 -7.39 1.21 3.78
N TRP A 108 -8.26 0.82 4.69
CA TRP A 108 -8.48 -0.58 5.07
C TRP A 108 -9.94 -0.82 5.41
N ARG A 109 -10.26 -2.09 5.57
CA ARG A 109 -11.50 -2.55 6.22
C ARG A 109 -11.16 -3.61 7.26
N ASP A 110 -11.94 -3.65 8.33
CA ASP A 110 -11.88 -4.74 9.30
C ASP A 110 -12.48 -6.00 8.67
N LEU A 111 -11.86 -7.13 8.95
CA LEU A 111 -12.37 -8.45 8.57
C LEU A 111 -12.87 -9.21 9.81
N ALA A 112 -13.70 -10.22 9.58
CA ALA A 112 -14.01 -11.20 10.62
C ALA A 112 -12.74 -11.90 11.10
N PRO A 113 -12.67 -12.32 12.36
CA PRO A 113 -11.55 -13.11 12.87
C PRO A 113 -11.27 -14.31 11.98
N ILE A 114 -10.01 -14.58 11.73
CA ILE A 114 -9.53 -15.74 10.98
C ILE A 114 -9.09 -16.81 12.00
N ASN A 115 -9.55 -18.03 11.83
CA ASN A 115 -9.11 -19.16 12.63
C ASN A 115 -9.17 -20.44 11.77
N ASP A 116 -8.08 -20.70 11.05
CA ASP A 116 -7.92 -21.85 10.17
C ASP A 116 -7.22 -23.03 10.88
N GLY A 117 -7.18 -22.96 12.22
CA GLY A 117 -6.62 -24.00 13.08
C GLY A 117 -5.14 -23.78 13.42
N GLY A 118 -4.71 -24.35 14.55
CA GLY A 118 -3.33 -24.26 15.03
C GLY A 118 -2.83 -22.82 15.19
N SER A 119 -1.75 -22.51 14.50
CA SER A 119 -1.14 -21.14 14.50
C SER A 119 -1.74 -20.21 13.45
N CYS A 120 -2.67 -20.68 12.64
CA CYS A 120 -3.31 -19.91 11.58
C CYS A 120 -4.48 -19.09 12.12
N ARG A 121 -4.16 -17.99 12.79
CA ARG A 121 -5.16 -17.18 13.50
C ARG A 121 -4.81 -15.70 13.48
N ILE A 122 -5.82 -14.87 13.23
CA ILE A 122 -5.78 -13.40 13.42
C ILE A 122 -7.11 -13.00 14.06
N ASP A 123 -7.08 -12.50 15.28
CA ASP A 123 -8.31 -12.15 16.00
C ASP A 123 -8.96 -10.87 15.47
N HIS A 124 -8.16 -9.92 15.01
CA HIS A 124 -8.61 -8.63 14.50
C HIS A 124 -7.90 -8.27 13.18
N PRO A 125 -8.13 -9.05 12.09
CA PRO A 125 -7.46 -8.80 10.83
C PRO A 125 -7.96 -7.55 10.14
N VAL A 126 -7.06 -6.88 9.42
CA VAL A 126 -7.39 -5.76 8.54
C VAL A 126 -7.05 -6.12 7.09
N GLN A 127 -7.88 -5.69 6.15
CA GLN A 127 -7.57 -5.77 4.73
C GLN A 127 -7.17 -4.39 4.22
N VAL A 128 -5.91 -4.24 3.86
CA VAL A 128 -5.32 -3.00 3.35
C VAL A 128 -5.45 -2.94 1.84
N THR A 129 -6.05 -1.86 1.33
CA THR A 129 -6.22 -1.60 -0.11
C THR A 129 -5.30 -0.50 -0.62
N SER A 130 -5.00 0.50 0.23
CA SER A 130 -4.01 1.53 -0.11
C SER A 130 -3.33 2.10 1.12
N LEU A 131 -2.15 2.67 0.89
CA LEU A 131 -1.32 3.36 1.86
C LEU A 131 -1.33 4.88 1.58
N ALA A 132 -0.76 5.66 2.49
CA ALA A 132 -0.65 7.11 2.37
C ALA A 132 -0.21 7.57 0.98
N GLY A 133 -0.77 8.69 0.54
CA GLY A 133 -0.45 9.24 -0.77
C GLY A 133 -1.02 8.41 -1.93
N ASN A 134 -2.10 7.68 -1.70
CA ASN A 134 -2.78 6.87 -2.71
C ASN A 134 -1.87 5.80 -3.35
N THR A 135 -1.03 5.15 -2.54
CA THR A 135 -0.21 4.01 -2.95
C THR A 135 -1.05 2.74 -2.84
N GLN A 136 -1.47 2.18 -3.94
CA GLN A 136 -2.34 0.99 -3.96
C GLN A 136 -1.58 -0.26 -3.55
N MET A 137 -2.24 -1.16 -2.82
CA MET A 137 -1.78 -2.51 -2.52
C MET A 137 -2.47 -3.50 -3.46
N LYS A 138 -1.71 -4.22 -4.27
CA LYS A 138 -2.26 -5.19 -5.25
C LYS A 138 -1.63 -6.57 -5.10
N PRO A 139 -2.46 -7.61 -4.89
CA PRO A 139 -3.84 -7.54 -4.42
C PRO A 139 -3.95 -6.87 -3.04
N ALA A 140 -5.18 -6.60 -2.56
CA ALA A 140 -5.37 -6.12 -1.19
C ALA A 140 -4.76 -7.10 -0.19
N ALA A 141 -4.05 -6.60 0.83
CA ALA A 141 -3.31 -7.43 1.78
C ALA A 141 -4.11 -7.66 3.07
N THR A 142 -4.24 -8.91 3.49
CA THR A 142 -4.84 -9.28 4.79
C THR A 142 -3.72 -9.43 5.81
N LEU A 143 -3.73 -8.59 6.85
CA LEU A 143 -2.65 -8.43 7.80
C LEU A 143 -3.19 -8.27 9.24
N SER A 144 -2.32 -8.45 10.23
CA SER A 144 -2.53 -7.87 11.56
C SER A 144 -2.46 -6.34 11.46
N CYS A 145 -3.14 -5.65 12.37
CA CYS A 145 -3.11 -4.18 12.37
C CYS A 145 -1.68 -3.65 12.54
N GLU A 146 -0.87 -4.25 13.42
CA GLU A 146 0.51 -3.82 13.67
C GLU A 146 1.40 -3.98 12.42
N MET A 147 1.30 -5.11 11.70
CA MET A 147 2.03 -5.29 10.44
C MET A 147 1.62 -4.25 9.40
N ALA A 148 0.33 -3.96 9.29
CA ALA A 148 -0.19 -2.94 8.37
C ALA A 148 0.34 -1.54 8.70
N ALA A 149 0.37 -1.17 9.99
CA ALA A 149 0.86 0.13 10.44
C ALA A 149 2.38 0.27 10.23
N THR A 150 3.14 -0.75 10.60
CA THR A 150 4.60 -0.79 10.40
C THR A 150 4.97 -0.68 8.92
N PHE A 151 4.24 -1.40 8.05
CA PHE A 151 4.46 -1.35 6.61
C PHE A 151 4.11 0.01 6.01
N ALA A 152 3.06 0.66 6.52
CA ALA A 152 2.69 2.01 6.09
C ALA A 152 3.74 3.06 6.49
N GLU A 153 4.29 2.97 7.68
CA GLU A 153 5.37 3.86 8.15
C GLU A 153 6.65 3.69 7.32
N TRP A 154 7.08 2.45 7.10
CA TRP A 154 8.20 2.16 6.24
C TRP A 154 7.98 2.67 4.81
N THR A 155 6.80 2.45 4.24
CA THR A 155 6.45 2.96 2.91
C THR A 155 6.59 4.47 2.84
N ARG A 156 6.08 5.19 3.85
CA ARG A 156 6.12 6.66 3.91
C ARG A 156 7.53 7.19 4.08
N ASN A 157 8.31 6.59 4.98
CA ASN A 157 9.57 7.14 5.45
C ASN A 157 10.80 6.64 4.65
N GLU A 158 10.71 5.44 4.03
CA GLU A 158 11.83 4.82 3.33
C GLU A 158 11.55 4.64 1.83
N LEU A 159 10.50 3.90 1.47
CA LEU A 159 10.23 3.55 0.08
C LEU A 159 9.92 4.78 -0.79
N GLN A 160 9.00 5.64 -0.34
CA GLN A 160 8.57 6.80 -1.12
C GLN A 160 9.69 7.83 -1.33
N PRO A 161 10.49 8.22 -0.32
CA PRO A 161 11.64 9.11 -0.53
C PRO A 161 12.70 8.49 -1.44
N ALA A 162 13.03 7.21 -1.27
CA ALA A 162 14.02 6.53 -2.09
C ALA A 162 13.61 6.46 -3.57
N ALA A 163 12.33 6.20 -3.85
CA ALA A 163 11.80 6.19 -5.21
C ALA A 163 11.83 7.58 -5.86
N ARG A 164 11.37 8.62 -5.13
CA ARG A 164 11.40 10.01 -5.62
C ARG A 164 12.81 10.49 -5.91
N TRP A 165 13.75 10.19 -5.03
CA TRP A 165 15.15 10.57 -5.22
C TRP A 165 15.77 9.95 -6.47
N ARG A 166 15.49 8.65 -6.73
CA ARG A 166 16.14 7.92 -7.82
C ARG A 166 15.43 8.03 -9.16
N TYR A 167 14.11 8.18 -9.15
CA TYR A 167 13.29 8.12 -10.35
C TYR A 167 12.47 9.39 -10.60
N LEU A 168 12.59 10.40 -9.72
CA LEU A 168 11.75 11.61 -9.72
C LEU A 168 10.25 11.28 -9.73
N SER A 169 9.91 10.09 -9.22
CA SER A 169 8.55 9.56 -9.20
C SER A 169 8.35 8.72 -7.95
N GLY A 170 7.22 8.91 -7.28
CA GLY A 170 6.85 8.07 -6.15
C GLY A 170 6.26 6.74 -6.59
N VAL A 171 6.16 5.80 -5.65
CA VAL A 171 5.47 4.52 -5.86
C VAL A 171 3.95 4.75 -5.88
N GLY A 172 3.29 4.25 -6.90
CA GLY A 172 1.83 4.27 -7.09
C GLY A 172 1.17 2.95 -6.70
N VAL A 173 1.88 1.82 -6.95
CA VAL A 173 1.37 0.48 -6.62
C VAL A 173 2.48 -0.34 -5.97
N ILE A 174 2.12 -1.09 -4.94
CA ILE A 174 2.92 -2.16 -4.36
C ILE A 174 2.26 -3.48 -4.73
N ASN A 175 2.96 -4.29 -5.52
CA ASN A 175 2.49 -5.60 -5.94
C ASN A 175 3.00 -6.63 -4.92
N GLN A 176 2.08 -7.19 -4.13
CA GLN A 176 2.41 -8.18 -3.12
C GLN A 176 2.13 -9.59 -3.63
N GLY A 177 2.97 -10.55 -3.23
CA GLY A 177 2.84 -11.95 -3.59
C GLY A 177 2.10 -12.76 -2.54
N SER A 178 2.23 -12.40 -1.27
CA SER A 178 1.60 -13.10 -0.15
C SER A 178 1.44 -12.18 1.05
N SER A 179 0.26 -12.22 1.68
CA SER A 179 -0.03 -11.62 2.98
C SER A 179 -0.43 -12.73 3.96
N TYR A 180 -1.68 -12.77 4.49
CA TYR A 180 -2.11 -13.93 5.25
C TYR A 180 -2.07 -15.21 4.39
N SER A 181 -1.42 -16.23 4.93
CA SER A 181 -1.37 -17.57 4.34
C SER A 181 -1.13 -18.60 5.43
N CYS A 182 -2.07 -19.54 5.59
CA CYS A 182 -1.94 -20.63 6.55
C CYS A 182 -0.90 -21.65 6.06
N ARG A 183 0.38 -21.42 6.44
CA ARG A 183 1.50 -22.25 6.01
C ARG A 183 2.60 -22.30 7.08
N ARG A 184 3.48 -23.29 6.94
CA ARG A 184 4.76 -23.37 7.68
C ARG A 184 5.89 -22.76 6.85
N ILE A 185 6.99 -22.47 7.52
CA ILE A 185 8.25 -22.08 6.84
C ILE A 185 8.71 -23.29 6.01
N ALA A 186 9.12 -23.05 4.76
CA ALA A 186 9.57 -24.08 3.85
C ALA A 186 10.69 -24.92 4.47
N GLY A 187 10.52 -26.26 4.46
CA GLY A 187 11.49 -27.18 5.06
C GLY A 187 11.51 -27.23 6.59
N SER A 188 10.50 -26.65 7.27
CA SER A 188 10.44 -26.59 8.73
C SER A 188 9.04 -26.93 9.26
N SER A 189 8.96 -27.40 10.51
CA SER A 189 7.70 -27.54 11.25
C SER A 189 7.23 -26.20 11.85
N THR A 190 8.05 -25.15 11.80
CA THR A 190 7.77 -23.83 12.38
C THR A 190 6.67 -23.11 11.60
N PRO A 191 5.62 -22.58 12.25
CA PRO A 191 4.64 -21.73 11.61
C PRO A 191 5.25 -20.48 10.99
N SER A 192 4.83 -20.13 9.79
CA SER A 192 5.23 -18.87 9.13
C SER A 192 4.55 -17.68 9.77
N GLN A 193 5.17 -16.51 9.75
CA GLN A 193 4.55 -15.25 10.18
C GLN A 193 3.36 -14.83 9.30
N HIS A 194 3.30 -15.31 8.07
CA HIS A 194 2.11 -15.18 7.23
C HIS A 194 0.86 -15.81 7.85
N SER A 195 1.00 -16.91 8.59
CA SER A 195 -0.13 -17.57 9.25
C SER A 195 -0.78 -16.75 10.37
N ARG A 196 -0.12 -15.68 10.80
CA ARG A 196 -0.58 -14.73 11.82
C ARG A 196 -0.86 -13.34 11.24
N GLY A 197 -0.74 -13.16 9.92
CA GLY A 197 -0.84 -11.85 9.28
C GLY A 197 0.30 -10.88 9.62
N ASN A 198 1.40 -11.40 10.17
CA ASN A 198 2.56 -10.62 10.61
C ASN A 198 3.67 -10.55 9.56
N ALA A 199 3.39 -10.95 8.33
CA ALA A 199 4.34 -10.91 7.22
C ALA A 199 3.69 -10.47 5.91
N LEU A 200 4.52 -9.91 5.02
CA LEU A 200 4.14 -9.49 3.68
C LEU A 200 5.29 -9.74 2.71
N ASP A 201 4.98 -10.41 1.59
CA ASP A 201 5.90 -10.62 0.49
C ASP A 201 5.64 -9.59 -0.61
N VAL A 202 6.66 -8.84 -1.02
CA VAL A 202 6.56 -7.80 -2.06
C VAL A 202 7.33 -8.22 -3.30
N MET A 203 6.64 -8.30 -4.44
CA MET A 203 7.18 -8.74 -5.72
C MET A 203 7.74 -7.60 -6.56
N SER A 204 7.04 -6.47 -6.58
CA SER A 204 7.42 -5.31 -7.38
C SER A 204 6.76 -4.02 -6.91
N PHE A 205 7.27 -2.91 -7.42
CA PHE A 205 6.73 -1.57 -7.24
C PHE A 205 6.45 -0.95 -8.60
N THR A 206 5.21 -0.49 -8.84
CA THR A 206 4.89 0.33 -9.99
C THR A 206 4.95 1.80 -9.60
N LEU A 207 5.82 2.56 -10.22
CA LEU A 207 5.96 3.99 -10.02
C LEU A 207 4.79 4.74 -10.67
N ARG A 208 4.52 5.97 -10.22
CA ARG A 208 3.43 6.80 -10.78
C ARG A 208 3.63 7.20 -12.23
N ASN A 209 4.88 7.16 -12.72
CA ASN A 209 5.21 7.38 -14.13
C ASN A 209 5.08 6.12 -14.99
N GLY A 210 4.48 5.04 -14.45
CA GLY A 210 4.23 3.79 -15.15
C GLY A 210 5.41 2.81 -15.19
N ARG A 211 6.57 3.16 -14.62
CA ARG A 211 7.72 2.25 -14.58
C ARG A 211 7.53 1.18 -13.52
N ASP A 212 7.77 -0.07 -13.89
CA ASP A 212 7.83 -1.19 -12.95
C ASP A 212 9.26 -1.41 -12.44
N ILE A 213 9.35 -1.71 -11.16
CA ILE A 213 10.58 -2.06 -10.44
C ILE A 213 10.37 -3.46 -9.85
N ASP A 214 10.83 -4.47 -10.54
CA ASP A 214 10.82 -5.86 -10.07
C ASP A 214 11.84 -6.01 -8.91
N VAL A 215 11.48 -6.78 -7.89
CA VAL A 215 12.36 -7.06 -6.75
C VAL A 215 13.45 -8.07 -7.13
N ARG A 216 13.19 -8.91 -8.11
CA ARG A 216 14.21 -9.84 -8.66
C ARG A 216 15.55 -9.13 -8.85
N GLU A 217 16.64 -9.87 -8.69
CA GLU A 217 17.98 -9.31 -8.85
C GLU A 217 18.11 -8.58 -10.20
N PRO A 218 18.40 -7.26 -10.17
CA PRO A 218 18.45 -6.46 -11.39
C PRO A 218 19.71 -6.79 -12.20
N GLY A 219 19.58 -6.80 -13.53
CA GLY A 219 20.70 -7.02 -14.45
C GLY A 219 21.85 -6.01 -14.26
N TRP A 220 22.99 -6.30 -14.85
CA TRP A 220 24.25 -5.57 -14.68
C TRP A 220 24.15 -4.05 -14.84
N PHE A 221 23.34 -3.57 -15.77
CA PHE A 221 23.20 -2.13 -16.05
C PHE A 221 22.09 -1.44 -15.26
N SER A 222 21.42 -2.13 -14.34
CA SER A 222 20.27 -1.60 -13.59
C SER A 222 20.70 -0.92 -12.26
N PHE A 223 21.68 -0.04 -12.31
CA PHE A 223 22.23 0.61 -11.11
C PHE A 223 21.20 1.34 -10.25
N ARG A 224 20.26 2.06 -10.89
CA ARG A 224 19.19 2.78 -10.18
C ARG A 224 18.26 1.83 -9.44
N GLN A 225 17.87 0.74 -10.09
CA GLN A 225 16.99 -0.28 -9.51
C GLN A 225 17.70 -0.95 -8.33
N ARG A 226 18.93 -1.42 -8.52
CA ARG A 226 19.74 -2.04 -7.45
C ARG A 226 19.90 -1.10 -6.26
N ALA A 227 20.21 0.17 -6.52
CA ALA A 227 20.36 1.16 -5.47
C ALA A 227 19.03 1.45 -4.74
N LEU A 228 17.88 1.46 -5.44
CA LEU A 228 16.57 1.57 -4.79
C LEU A 228 16.29 0.35 -3.92
N LEU A 229 16.43 -0.86 -4.46
CA LEU A 229 16.14 -2.09 -3.74
C LEU A 229 17.03 -2.27 -2.50
N ASN A 230 18.31 -1.91 -2.59
CA ASN A 230 19.22 -1.92 -1.45
C ASN A 230 18.80 -0.93 -0.36
N ASN A 231 18.39 0.28 -0.72
CA ASN A 231 17.89 1.27 0.25
C ASN A 231 16.59 0.80 0.91
N VAL A 232 15.68 0.25 0.13
CA VAL A 232 14.39 -0.28 0.59
C VAL A 232 14.63 -1.40 1.60
N ARG A 233 15.51 -2.35 1.29
CA ARG A 233 15.87 -3.44 2.20
C ARG A 233 16.55 -2.92 3.46
N SER A 234 17.61 -2.13 3.35
CA SER A 234 18.34 -1.61 4.52
C SER A 234 17.49 -0.69 5.38
N GLY A 235 16.63 0.14 4.77
CA GLY A 235 15.64 0.95 5.48
C GLY A 235 14.61 0.09 6.21
N GLY A 236 14.21 -1.05 5.63
CA GLY A 236 13.29 -2.00 6.26
C GLY A 236 13.79 -2.54 7.60
N CYS A 237 15.10 -2.73 7.74
CA CYS A 237 15.72 -3.24 8.96
C CYS A 237 15.50 -2.36 10.21
N ARG A 238 15.00 -1.14 10.04
CA ARG A 238 14.64 -0.24 11.16
C ARG A 238 13.19 -0.40 11.62
N TYR A 239 12.37 -1.05 10.82
CA TYR A 239 10.93 -1.20 11.06
C TYR A 239 10.54 -2.66 11.30
N PHE A 240 11.20 -3.59 10.62
CA PHE A 240 10.88 -5.01 10.66
C PHE A 240 11.97 -5.78 11.39
N THR A 241 11.58 -6.86 12.01
CA THR A 241 12.52 -7.77 12.68
C THR A 241 13.11 -8.78 11.72
N THR A 242 12.45 -9.00 10.57
CA THR A 242 13.00 -9.79 9.48
C THR A 242 12.80 -9.07 8.15
N VAL A 243 13.86 -8.94 7.38
CA VAL A 243 13.85 -8.49 5.99
C VAL A 243 14.73 -9.43 5.18
N LEU A 244 14.11 -10.24 4.32
CA LEU A 244 14.80 -11.15 3.42
C LEU A 244 14.53 -10.72 1.97
N GLY A 245 15.47 -10.99 1.08
CA GLY A 245 15.30 -10.65 -0.32
C GLY A 245 16.26 -11.38 -1.23
N PRO A 246 16.34 -10.99 -2.50
CA PRO A 246 17.26 -11.58 -3.46
C PRO A 246 18.70 -11.63 -2.92
N GLY A 247 19.33 -12.79 -3.08
CA GLY A 247 20.67 -13.07 -2.54
C GLY A 247 20.68 -13.78 -1.19
N TYR A 248 19.53 -13.90 -0.49
CA TYR A 248 19.48 -14.66 0.76
C TYR A 248 19.42 -16.18 0.50
N ASN A 249 18.42 -16.64 -0.24
CA ASN A 249 18.27 -18.02 -0.69
C ASN A 249 17.32 -18.11 -1.89
N ALA A 250 17.18 -19.31 -2.48
CA ALA A 250 16.36 -19.52 -3.66
C ALA A 250 14.86 -19.18 -3.42
N ALA A 251 14.35 -19.39 -2.21
CA ALA A 251 12.95 -19.09 -1.89
C ALA A 251 12.64 -17.58 -1.87
N HIS A 252 13.64 -16.71 -1.76
CA HIS A 252 13.50 -15.26 -1.73
C HIS A 252 14.20 -14.59 -2.93
N ALA A 253 14.38 -15.33 -4.04
CA ALA A 253 15.09 -14.81 -5.22
C ALA A 253 14.30 -13.74 -5.99
N ASP A 254 12.99 -13.64 -5.78
CA ASP A 254 12.08 -12.82 -6.58
C ASP A 254 11.18 -11.88 -5.78
N HIS A 255 11.36 -11.82 -4.46
CA HIS A 255 10.56 -10.94 -3.60
C HIS A 255 11.32 -10.49 -2.37
N PHE A 256 10.84 -9.42 -1.73
CA PHE A 256 11.15 -9.09 -0.36
C PHE A 256 10.13 -9.69 0.58
N HIS A 257 10.60 -10.41 1.59
CA HIS A 257 9.82 -10.82 2.74
C HIS A 257 10.06 -9.87 3.90
N PHE A 258 8.99 -9.29 4.43
CA PHE A 258 9.00 -8.44 5.62
C PHE A 258 8.18 -9.09 6.71
N ASP A 259 8.70 -9.20 7.94
CA ASP A 259 7.92 -9.64 9.09
C ASP A 259 8.27 -8.88 10.39
N ILE A 260 7.34 -8.96 11.34
CA ILE A 260 7.46 -8.36 12.68
C ILE A 260 7.51 -9.42 13.78
N GLN A 261 8.11 -10.58 13.49
CA GLN A 261 8.28 -11.64 14.49
C GLN A 261 9.06 -11.11 15.69
N ASP A 262 8.57 -11.35 16.90
CA ASP A 262 9.39 -11.10 18.09
C ASP A 262 10.64 -12.01 18.07
N ARG A 263 11.81 -11.39 18.09
CA ARG A 263 13.11 -12.04 18.08
C ARG A 263 13.99 -11.66 19.27
N ASN A 264 13.35 -11.19 20.37
CA ASN A 264 14.06 -10.71 21.56
C ASN A 264 15.11 -9.64 21.21
N GLY A 265 14.71 -8.63 20.44
CA GLY A 265 15.54 -7.50 20.01
C GLY A 265 16.53 -7.80 18.87
N ARG A 266 16.59 -9.04 18.37
CA ARG A 266 17.46 -9.38 17.21
C ARG A 266 16.74 -9.08 15.90
N VAL A 267 17.49 -8.59 14.91
CA VAL A 267 17.01 -8.29 13.56
C VAL A 267 17.71 -9.22 12.56
N ALA A 268 16.95 -9.83 11.66
CA ALA A 268 17.44 -10.66 10.58
C ALA A 268 17.28 -9.91 9.23
N CYS A 269 18.34 -9.23 8.80
CA CYS A 269 18.40 -8.50 7.53
C CYS A 269 19.39 -9.19 6.57
N ARG A 270 18.86 -9.81 5.51
CA ARG A 270 19.65 -10.62 4.55
C ARG A 270 19.25 -10.33 3.11
#